data_438f7ad812d170964ad206c07377ce73
#
_entry.id   438f7ad812d170964ad206c07377ce73
#
_cell.length_a   1.000
_cell.length_b   1.000
_cell.length_c   1.000
_cell.angle_alpha   90.00
_cell.angle_beta   90.00
_cell.angle_gamma   90.00
#
_symmetry.space_group_name_H-M   'P 1'
#
loop_
_entity.id
_entity.type
_entity.pdbx_description
1 polymer ?
#
loop_
_entity_poly.entity_id
_entity_poly.type
_entity_poly.pdbx_seq_one_letter_code
_entity_poly.pdbx_strand_id
1 'polypeptide(L)'
;MINRDGEPTPWACPAAEEVREFELSLYEEVMDNYDVDGVHMDYIRYDSEDVCFCQRCRSGFKTEIGIDPIEIGKTAEFDVYSERGRNRKHPAWAKWIEWRVAQVTTFVEELSAAVFMDHPECIVNQGQD
;
A
#
# COMPACT_ATOMS: atom_id res chain seq x y z
N MET A 1 6.95 6.78 2.19
CA MET A 1 6.88 6.57 0.74
C MET A 1 7.77 7.59 0.04
N ILE A 2 8.27 7.24 -1.12
CA ILE A 2 9.14 8.12 -1.92
C ILE A 2 8.36 8.53 -3.16
N ASN A 3 8.36 9.82 -3.48
CA ASN A 3 7.67 10.28 -4.68
C ASN A 3 8.50 10.04 -5.94
N ARG A 4 7.94 10.40 -7.09
CA ARG A 4 8.58 10.18 -8.39
C ARG A 4 9.93 10.89 -8.53
N ASP A 5 10.09 12.03 -7.85
CA ASP A 5 11.33 12.81 -7.90
C ASP A 5 12.39 12.30 -6.92
N GLY A 6 12.11 11.22 -6.19
CA GLY A 6 13.03 10.65 -5.22
C GLY A 6 12.97 11.29 -3.85
N GLU A 7 11.96 12.10 -3.59
CA GLU A 7 11.84 12.81 -2.33
C GLU A 7 10.99 12.03 -1.33
N PRO A 8 11.38 11.99 -0.05
CA PRO A 8 10.58 11.30 0.96
C PRO A 8 9.28 12.05 1.26
N THR A 9 8.24 11.30 1.57
CA THR A 9 6.96 11.82 2.02
C THR A 9 6.70 11.34 3.45
N PRO A 10 5.74 11.92 4.17
CA PRO A 10 5.45 11.49 5.54
C PRO A 10 4.72 10.14 5.65
N TRP A 11 4.42 9.49 4.53
CA TRP A 11 3.63 8.26 4.51
C TRP A 11 4.53 7.03 4.52
N ALA A 12 4.09 5.98 5.23
CA ALA A 12 4.81 4.71 5.30
C ALA A 12 4.47 3.83 4.11
N CYS A 13 5.45 3.06 3.62
CA CYS A 13 5.27 2.20 2.46
C CYS A 13 4.73 0.82 2.86
N PRO A 14 3.55 0.39 2.36
CA PRO A 14 2.99 -0.91 2.73
C PRO A 14 3.75 -2.11 2.14
N ALA A 15 4.65 -1.89 1.18
CA ALA A 15 5.50 -2.95 0.66
C ALA A 15 6.67 -3.27 1.58
N ALA A 16 6.93 -2.44 2.58
CA ALA A 16 8.01 -2.64 3.54
C ALA A 16 7.55 -3.60 4.64
N GLU A 17 8.17 -4.77 4.72
CA GLU A 17 7.81 -5.76 5.73
C GLU A 17 7.93 -5.18 7.14
N GLU A 18 8.99 -4.46 7.42
CA GLU A 18 9.21 -3.84 8.72
C GLU A 18 8.16 -2.79 9.07
N VAL A 19 7.60 -2.11 8.07
CA VAL A 19 6.48 -1.19 8.28
C VAL A 19 5.23 -1.97 8.67
N ARG A 20 4.94 -3.05 7.95
CA ARG A 20 3.78 -3.89 8.26
C ARG A 20 3.89 -4.50 9.65
N GLU A 21 5.06 -4.97 10.02
CA GLU A 21 5.31 -5.54 11.36
C GLU A 21 5.10 -4.51 12.45
N PHE A 22 5.61 -3.30 12.24
CA PHE A 22 5.43 -2.21 13.20
C PHE A 22 3.96 -1.83 13.36
N GLU A 23 3.26 -1.65 12.25
CA GLU A 23 1.83 -1.30 12.29
C GLU A 23 1.01 -2.40 12.96
N LEU A 24 1.30 -3.66 12.64
CA LEU A 24 0.62 -4.79 13.27
C LEU A 24 0.84 -4.78 14.78
N SER A 25 2.06 -4.47 15.24
CA SER A 25 2.36 -4.43 16.66
C SER A 25 1.54 -3.38 17.40
N LEU A 26 1.20 -2.27 16.74
CA LEU A 26 0.35 -1.24 17.34
C LEU A 26 -1.08 -1.74 17.54
N TYR A 27 -1.64 -2.46 16.55
CA TYR A 27 -2.96 -3.07 16.69
C TYR A 27 -2.97 -4.11 17.80
N GLU A 28 -1.94 -4.94 17.86
CA GLU A 28 -1.83 -5.96 18.90
C GLU A 28 -1.71 -5.36 20.29
N GLU A 29 -0.94 -4.28 20.42
CA GLU A 29 -0.79 -3.59 21.71
C GLU A 29 -2.15 -3.10 22.22
N VAL A 30 -2.97 -2.54 21.34
CA VAL A 30 -4.30 -2.05 21.72
C VAL A 30 -5.21 -3.22 22.11
N MET A 31 -5.22 -4.29 21.32
CA MET A 31 -6.07 -5.45 21.62
C MET A 31 -5.64 -6.20 22.86
N ASP A 32 -4.34 -6.24 23.16
CA ASP A 32 -3.81 -6.95 24.31
C ASP A 32 -4.06 -6.20 25.63
N ASN A 33 -4.08 -4.87 25.57
CA ASN A 33 -4.09 -4.05 26.78
C ASN A 33 -5.41 -3.30 27.03
N TYR A 34 -6.32 -3.31 26.07
CA TYR A 34 -7.60 -2.60 26.21
C TYR A 34 -8.75 -3.50 25.79
N ASP A 35 -9.88 -3.31 26.43
CA ASP A 35 -11.10 -4.07 26.14
C ASP A 35 -11.81 -3.41 24.94
N VAL A 36 -11.41 -3.79 23.75
CA VAL A 36 -11.97 -3.27 22.51
C VAL A 36 -12.74 -4.36 21.77
N ASP A 37 -13.80 -3.97 21.05
CA ASP A 37 -14.63 -4.90 20.30
C ASP A 37 -14.06 -5.19 18.92
N GLY A 38 -13.14 -4.38 18.45
CA GLY A 38 -12.53 -4.56 17.14
C GLY A 38 -11.52 -3.48 16.83
N VAL A 39 -10.95 -3.58 15.65
CA VAL A 39 -9.98 -2.61 15.13
C VAL A 39 -10.41 -2.15 13.75
N HIS A 40 -10.12 -0.90 13.45
CA HIS A 40 -10.46 -0.28 12.17
C HIS A 40 -9.19 0.21 11.48
N MET A 41 -9.01 -0.20 10.24
CA MET A 41 -7.89 0.25 9.42
C MET A 41 -8.33 1.50 8.64
N ASP A 42 -7.66 2.61 8.88
CA ASP A 42 -7.93 3.85 8.19
C ASP A 42 -6.72 4.24 7.34
N TYR A 43 -6.96 4.89 6.21
CA TYR A 43 -5.91 5.29 5.28
C TYR A 43 -5.01 4.13 4.88
N ILE A 44 -5.59 2.94 4.73
CA ILE A 44 -4.86 1.74 4.33
C ILE A 44 -4.75 1.71 2.80
N ARG A 45 -3.81 2.52 2.30
CA ARG A 45 -3.62 2.71 0.85
C ARG A 45 -2.30 3.41 0.58
N TYR A 46 -1.90 3.40 -0.68
CA TYR A 46 -0.87 4.33 -1.12
C TYR A 46 -1.47 5.74 -1.14
N ASP A 47 -0.67 6.72 -0.78
CA ASP A 47 -1.15 8.10 -0.63
C ASP A 47 -1.71 8.68 -1.93
N SER A 48 -1.02 8.42 -3.05
CA SER A 48 -1.42 8.93 -4.35
C SER A 48 -0.83 8.08 -5.46
N GLU A 49 -1.13 8.44 -6.69
CA GLU A 49 -0.57 7.78 -7.86
C GLU A 49 0.94 8.09 -8.04
N ASP A 50 1.43 9.12 -7.36
CA ASP A 50 2.82 9.56 -7.44
C ASP A 50 3.73 8.92 -6.39
N VAL A 51 3.27 7.90 -5.71
CA VAL A 51 4.02 7.09 -4.75
C VAL A 51 3.63 5.61 -4.89
N CYS A 52 4.43 4.63 -4.51
CA CYS A 52 5.74 4.80 -3.90
C CYS A 52 6.82 4.35 -4.88
N PHE A 53 7.87 5.14 -5.01
CA PHE A 53 9.01 4.82 -5.87
C PHE A 53 10.28 4.54 -5.05
N CYS A 54 10.12 3.98 -3.86
CA CYS A 54 11.25 3.54 -3.07
C CYS A 54 11.91 2.33 -3.73
N GLN A 55 13.13 2.04 -3.34
CA GLN A 55 13.89 0.93 -3.92
C GLN A 55 13.12 -0.39 -3.84
N ARG A 56 12.43 -0.64 -2.75
CA ARG A 56 11.67 -1.89 -2.56
C ARG A 56 10.52 -2.01 -3.55
N CYS A 57 9.74 -0.93 -3.73
CA CYS A 57 8.63 -0.94 -4.69
C CYS A 57 9.14 -1.05 -6.12
N ARG A 58 10.20 -0.32 -6.45
CA ARG A 58 10.78 -0.37 -7.80
C ARG A 58 11.32 -1.76 -8.12
N SER A 59 12.11 -2.32 -7.20
CA SER A 59 12.69 -3.65 -7.40
C SER A 59 11.63 -4.75 -7.43
N GLY A 60 10.66 -4.67 -6.52
CA GLY A 60 9.60 -5.68 -6.44
C GLY A 60 8.77 -5.72 -7.72
N PHE A 61 8.32 -4.58 -8.19
CA PHE A 61 7.54 -4.52 -9.42
C PHE A 61 8.37 -4.94 -10.63
N LYS A 62 9.62 -4.47 -10.71
CA LYS A 62 10.49 -4.83 -11.83
C LYS A 62 10.75 -6.34 -11.88
N THR A 63 10.91 -6.97 -10.73
CA THR A 63 11.13 -8.42 -10.66
C THR A 63 9.92 -9.19 -11.21
N GLU A 64 8.71 -8.75 -10.89
CA GLU A 64 7.50 -9.43 -11.33
C GLU A 64 7.10 -9.12 -12.77
N ILE A 65 7.22 -7.86 -13.17
CA ILE A 65 6.66 -7.37 -14.43
C ILE A 65 7.75 -7.11 -15.48
N GLY A 66 8.97 -6.87 -15.06
CA GLY A 66 10.08 -6.64 -15.98
C GLY A 66 10.34 -5.18 -16.33
N ILE A 67 9.60 -4.25 -15.73
CA ILE A 67 9.70 -2.83 -16.01
C ILE A 67 9.88 -2.07 -14.70
N ASP A 68 10.81 -1.11 -14.66
CA ASP A 68 10.93 -0.21 -13.52
C ASP A 68 9.73 0.73 -13.53
N PRO A 69 8.94 0.80 -12.44
CA PRO A 69 7.73 1.62 -12.45
C PRO A 69 7.96 3.10 -12.67
N ILE A 70 9.17 3.59 -12.46
CA ILE A 70 9.50 4.98 -12.75
C ILE A 70 9.31 5.29 -14.24
N GLU A 71 9.48 4.30 -15.12
CA GLU A 71 9.31 4.47 -16.56
C GLU A 71 7.84 4.68 -16.94
N ILE A 72 6.92 4.15 -16.16
CA ILE A 72 5.49 4.27 -16.44
C ILE A 72 5.05 5.73 -16.41
N GLY A 73 5.59 6.49 -15.47
CA GLY A 73 5.24 7.90 -15.34
C GLY A 73 6.05 8.84 -16.21
N LYS A 74 7.04 8.33 -16.92
CA LYS A 74 7.81 9.15 -17.87
C LYS A 74 7.10 9.34 -19.19
N THR A 75 6.05 8.58 -19.44
CA THR A 75 5.28 8.78 -20.67
C THR A 75 4.70 10.18 -20.66
N ALA A 76 4.80 10.84 -21.80
CA ALA A 76 4.31 12.20 -21.94
C ALA A 76 2.84 12.30 -21.55
N GLU A 77 2.48 13.45 -21.02
CA GLU A 77 1.10 13.76 -20.71
C GLU A 77 0.48 12.97 -19.56
N PHE A 78 1.30 12.49 -18.66
CA PHE A 78 0.78 11.89 -17.43
C PHE A 78 0.03 12.97 -16.63
N ASP A 79 -1.26 12.78 -16.48
CA ASP A 79 -2.12 13.71 -15.75
C ASP A 79 -3.04 12.92 -14.84
N VAL A 80 -2.72 12.92 -13.56
CA VAL A 80 -3.48 12.16 -12.56
C VAL A 80 -4.90 12.68 -12.36
N TYR A 81 -5.16 13.90 -12.76
CA TYR A 81 -6.48 14.52 -12.61
C TYR A 81 -7.36 14.34 -13.83
N SER A 82 -6.82 13.83 -14.91
CA SER A 82 -7.53 13.64 -16.15
C SER A 82 -7.97 12.19 -16.32
N GLU A 83 -9.24 11.98 -16.63
CA GLU A 83 -9.71 10.63 -16.96
C GLU A 83 -9.01 10.09 -18.19
N ARG A 84 -8.77 10.98 -19.16
CA ARG A 84 -8.02 10.61 -20.36
C ARG A 84 -6.59 10.23 -20.03
N GLY A 85 -6.01 10.99 -19.10
CA GLY A 85 -4.67 10.71 -18.61
C GLY A 85 -4.58 9.31 -18.00
N ARG A 86 -5.56 8.95 -17.19
CA ARG A 86 -5.58 7.62 -16.58
C ARG A 86 -5.71 6.51 -17.61
N ASN A 87 -6.47 6.74 -18.66
CA ASN A 87 -6.78 5.71 -19.64
C ASN A 87 -5.71 5.50 -20.70
N ARG A 88 -4.82 6.46 -20.89
CA ARG A 88 -3.80 6.33 -21.93
C ARG A 88 -2.40 6.27 -21.39
N LYS A 89 -2.27 5.70 -20.23
CA LYS A 89 -0.98 5.52 -19.61
C LYS A 89 -0.17 4.45 -20.31
N HIS A 90 1.05 4.31 -19.88
CA HIS A 90 1.91 3.23 -20.27
C HIS A 90 1.13 1.91 -20.22
N PRO A 91 1.39 0.95 -21.15
CA PRO A 91 0.69 -0.33 -21.13
C PRO A 91 0.76 -1.09 -19.80
N ALA A 92 1.79 -0.84 -19.00
CA ALA A 92 1.94 -1.48 -17.71
C ALA A 92 1.25 -0.73 -16.57
N TRP A 93 0.51 0.35 -16.85
CA TRP A 93 -0.15 1.15 -15.83
C TRP A 93 -1.08 0.33 -14.94
N ALA A 94 -1.95 -0.47 -15.57
CA ALA A 94 -2.89 -1.30 -14.84
C ALA A 94 -2.16 -2.30 -13.93
N LYS A 95 -1.07 -2.88 -14.42
CA LYS A 95 -0.26 -3.82 -13.64
C LYS A 95 0.41 -3.13 -12.45
N TRP A 96 0.83 -1.88 -12.62
CA TRP A 96 1.40 -1.09 -11.53
C TRP A 96 0.37 -0.85 -10.42
N ILE A 97 -0.86 -0.50 -10.81
CA ILE A 97 -1.94 -0.33 -9.85
C ILE A 97 -2.26 -1.64 -9.13
N GLU A 98 -2.37 -2.75 -9.87
CA GLU A 98 -2.63 -4.06 -9.29
C GLU A 98 -1.54 -4.48 -8.30
N TRP A 99 -0.28 -4.22 -8.64
CA TRP A 99 0.83 -4.56 -7.77
C TRP A 99 0.77 -3.79 -6.46
N ARG A 100 0.45 -2.50 -6.53
CA ARG A 100 0.30 -1.66 -5.34
C ARG A 100 -0.86 -2.12 -4.47
N VAL A 101 -1.98 -2.45 -5.08
CA VAL A 101 -3.14 -3.00 -4.36
C VAL A 101 -2.75 -4.30 -3.64
N ALA A 102 -1.97 -5.15 -4.28
CA ALA A 102 -1.53 -6.41 -3.68
C ALA A 102 -0.69 -6.19 -2.41
N GLN A 103 0.10 -5.12 -2.35
CA GLN A 103 0.88 -4.80 -1.15
C GLN A 103 -0.03 -4.43 0.02
N VAL A 104 -1.07 -3.66 -0.25
CA VAL A 104 -2.05 -3.29 0.77
C VAL A 104 -2.84 -4.53 1.21
N THR A 105 -3.26 -5.36 0.27
CA THR A 105 -3.98 -6.61 0.55
C THR A 105 -3.17 -7.52 1.47
N THR A 106 -1.86 -7.62 1.24
CA THR A 106 -0.97 -8.41 2.09
C THR A 106 -1.04 -7.94 3.54
N PHE A 107 -1.01 -6.64 3.78
CA PHE A 107 -1.12 -6.11 5.14
C PHE A 107 -2.48 -6.44 5.76
N VAL A 108 -3.55 -6.25 5.01
CA VAL A 108 -4.91 -6.56 5.50
C VAL A 108 -5.02 -8.04 5.88
N GLU A 109 -4.47 -8.92 5.06
CA GLU A 109 -4.47 -10.35 5.34
C GLU A 109 -3.66 -10.71 6.58
N GLU A 110 -2.47 -10.11 6.73
CA GLU A 110 -1.61 -10.34 7.88
C GLU A 110 -2.29 -9.88 9.18
N LEU A 111 -2.91 -8.70 9.16
CA LEU A 111 -3.63 -8.20 10.33
C LEU A 111 -4.84 -9.07 10.65
N SER A 112 -5.62 -9.41 9.64
CA SER A 112 -6.81 -10.24 9.83
C SER A 112 -6.46 -11.61 10.40
N ALA A 113 -5.38 -12.21 9.91
CA ALA A 113 -4.90 -13.50 10.43
C ALA A 113 -4.46 -13.41 11.88
N ALA A 114 -3.73 -12.35 12.25
CA ALA A 114 -3.27 -12.14 13.61
C ALA A 114 -4.44 -11.94 14.57
N VAL A 115 -5.44 -11.16 14.16
CA VAL A 115 -6.62 -10.94 14.97
C VAL A 115 -7.39 -12.25 15.16
N PHE A 116 -7.58 -13.00 14.09
CA PHE A 116 -8.29 -14.28 14.18
C PHE A 116 -7.59 -15.26 15.14
N MET A 117 -6.27 -15.30 15.11
CA MET A 117 -5.49 -16.23 15.95
C MET A 117 -5.45 -15.82 17.42
N ASP A 118 -5.23 -14.54 17.69
CA ASP A 118 -4.95 -14.05 19.03
C ASP A 118 -6.15 -13.39 19.71
N HIS A 119 -7.06 -12.81 18.93
CA HIS A 119 -8.22 -12.07 19.43
C HIS A 119 -9.46 -12.37 18.57
N PRO A 120 -9.92 -13.64 18.56
CA PRO A 120 -11.04 -14.02 17.71
C PRO A 120 -12.35 -13.30 18.03
N GLU A 121 -12.44 -12.69 19.21
CA GLU A 121 -13.61 -11.89 19.63
C GLU A 121 -13.63 -10.50 18.98
N CYS A 122 -12.52 -10.07 18.40
CA CYS A 122 -12.42 -8.75 17.79
C CYS A 122 -12.84 -8.78 16.32
N ILE A 123 -13.47 -7.68 15.88
CA ILE A 123 -13.86 -7.47 14.49
C ILE A 123 -12.77 -6.64 13.80
N VAL A 124 -12.43 -7.01 12.58
CA VAL A 124 -11.52 -6.23 11.74
C VAL A 124 -12.35 -5.51 10.69
N ASN A 125 -12.19 -4.21 10.60
CA ASN A 125 -12.90 -3.38 9.63
C ASN A 125 -11.89 -2.47 8.93
N GLN A 126 -12.14 -2.12 7.67
CA GLN A 126 -11.30 -1.18 6.96
C GLN A 126 -12.15 -0.04 6.41
N GLY A 127 -11.56 1.13 6.37
CA GLY A 127 -12.22 2.31 5.85
C GLY A 127 -12.50 2.18 4.35
N GLN A 128 -13.51 2.89 3.92
CA GLN A 128 -13.84 2.99 2.49
C GLN A 128 -13.16 4.25 1.95
N ASP A 129 -12.21 4.07 1.06
CA ASP A 129 -11.50 5.18 0.42
C ASP A 129 -11.61 5.14 -1.08
#